data_becb0784ce8b9c0d6466b3daf61db4db
#
_entry.id   becb0784ce8b9c0d6466b3daf61db4db
#
_cell.length_a   1.000
_cell.length_b   1.000
_cell.length_c   1.000
_cell.angle_alpha   90.00
_cell.angle_beta   90.00
_cell.angle_gamma   90.00
#
_symmetry.space_group_name_H-M   'P 1'
#
loop_
_entity.id
_entity.type
_entity.pdbx_description
1 polymer ?
#
loop_
_entity_poly.entity_id
_entity_poly.type
_entity_poly.pdbx_seq_one_letter_code
_entity_poly.pdbx_strand_id
1 'polypeptide(L)'
;EARAELVQNTSGAWRGSLGTQFYFRDFEAVGAEAFVAPNRTDQIAFFALQEYATGPFQVEGSVRYENTNVESNTLGIERDFETFSGALGFAYDVSPAVRTGINLSRVARAPAAEELFSNGPHIATQAFEIGDPDLEEEKAWGAEIFARGSFAGASFSIAAYRNWFDDFIYLAQNGEEEDELPVYVFLQQDATYYGVEAELAVPFVESDTFSLLGEASAEYVKAELADGSPVPRIPPLGLTGALTAKTGPFEVRGEVQYFGEQDDVPAFESATDAFTFVNASVAWRPLRGNDNVTLLAKVDNIFDVEGRRATSFTRDFIPMAGRNLSVSARFSF
;
A
#
# COMPACT_ATOMS: atom_id res chain seq x y z
N GLU A 1 -22.46 1.34 3.78
CA GLU A 1 -22.09 0.89 2.43
C GLU A 1 -23.00 -0.26 1.98
N ALA A 2 -23.42 -0.25 0.71
CA ALA A 2 -24.17 -1.32 0.06
C ALA A 2 -23.59 -1.57 -1.33
N ARG A 3 -23.46 -2.87 -1.73
CA ARG A 3 -22.98 -3.28 -3.05
C ARG A 3 -23.87 -4.38 -3.60
N ALA A 4 -24.22 -4.28 -4.87
CA ALA A 4 -24.90 -5.33 -5.63
C ALA A 4 -24.07 -5.65 -6.88
N GLU A 5 -23.90 -6.95 -7.14
CA GLU A 5 -23.05 -7.42 -8.23
C GLU A 5 -23.70 -8.62 -8.92
N LEU A 6 -23.70 -8.61 -10.25
CA LEU A 6 -24.04 -9.72 -11.09
C LEU A 6 -22.75 -10.34 -11.64
N VAL A 7 -22.45 -11.57 -11.24
CA VAL A 7 -21.27 -12.29 -11.67
C VAL A 7 -21.64 -13.24 -12.79
N GLN A 8 -20.96 -13.09 -13.91
CA GLN A 8 -21.06 -14.01 -15.05
C GLN A 8 -20.24 -15.25 -14.76
N ASN A 9 -20.91 -16.29 -14.30
CA ASN A 9 -20.26 -17.57 -14.01
C ASN A 9 -20.43 -18.52 -15.20
N THR A 10 -19.50 -18.47 -16.15
CA THR A 10 -19.49 -19.31 -17.34
C THR A 10 -18.30 -20.27 -17.32
N SER A 11 -18.47 -21.45 -17.92
CA SER A 11 -17.37 -22.36 -18.22
C SER A 11 -16.62 -21.99 -19.50
N GLY A 12 -16.97 -20.87 -20.13
CA GLY A 12 -16.41 -20.37 -21.37
C GLY A 12 -15.18 -19.48 -21.19
N ALA A 13 -14.67 -18.97 -22.32
CA ALA A 13 -13.53 -18.07 -22.36
C ALA A 13 -13.83 -16.68 -21.76
N TRP A 14 -15.10 -16.30 -21.69
CA TRP A 14 -15.57 -15.02 -21.13
C TRP A 14 -16.07 -15.20 -19.70
N ARG A 15 -15.61 -14.34 -18.82
CA ARG A 15 -16.11 -14.18 -17.45
C ARG A 15 -16.04 -12.71 -17.05
N GLY A 16 -16.85 -12.31 -16.11
CA GLY A 16 -16.85 -10.94 -15.65
C GLY A 16 -17.94 -10.66 -14.64
N SER A 17 -18.05 -9.40 -14.29
CA SER A 17 -19.10 -8.91 -13.41
C SER A 17 -19.49 -7.49 -13.79
N LEU A 18 -20.69 -7.10 -13.38
CA LEU A 18 -21.14 -5.72 -13.38
C LEU A 18 -21.91 -5.44 -12.10
N GLY A 19 -21.83 -4.23 -11.61
CA GLY A 19 -22.50 -3.92 -10.35
C GLY A 19 -22.64 -2.43 -10.08
N THR A 20 -23.22 -2.17 -8.93
CA THR A 20 -23.36 -0.85 -8.35
C THR A 20 -22.94 -0.88 -6.90
N GLN A 21 -22.43 0.24 -6.44
CA GLN A 21 -21.99 0.45 -5.06
C GLN A 21 -22.55 1.77 -4.58
N PHE A 22 -23.04 1.78 -3.37
CA PHE A 22 -23.48 2.96 -2.65
C PHE A 22 -22.69 3.07 -1.36
N TYR A 23 -22.13 4.25 -1.07
CA TYR A 23 -21.45 4.57 0.16
C TYR A 23 -22.07 5.82 0.76
N PHE A 24 -22.21 5.81 2.09
CA PHE A 24 -22.67 6.93 2.87
C PHE A 24 -21.83 7.02 4.13
N ARG A 25 -21.36 8.21 4.45
CA ARG A 25 -20.64 8.55 5.68
C ARG A 25 -21.22 9.86 6.23
N ASP A 26 -21.54 9.84 7.50
CA ASP A 26 -21.84 11.03 8.28
C ASP A 26 -20.79 11.08 9.39
N PHE A 27 -20.00 12.16 9.42
CA PHE A 27 -18.84 12.28 10.28
C PHE A 27 -18.94 13.54 11.14
N GLU A 28 -18.76 13.37 12.45
CA GLU A 28 -18.64 14.45 13.41
C GLU A 28 -17.55 14.10 14.43
N ALA A 29 -16.56 14.96 14.57
CA ALA A 29 -15.59 14.93 15.67
C ALA A 29 -15.99 15.97 16.71
N VAL A 30 -16.00 15.57 17.99
CA VAL A 30 -16.39 16.44 19.11
C VAL A 30 -15.23 16.56 20.09
N GLY A 31 -14.77 17.78 20.35
CA GLY A 31 -13.69 18.05 21.30
C GLY A 31 -12.80 19.20 20.82
N ALA A 32 -11.84 19.59 21.68
CA ALA A 32 -10.91 20.68 21.36
C ALA A 32 -9.90 20.32 20.24
N GLU A 33 -9.77 19.03 19.94
CA GLU A 33 -8.86 18.49 18.91
C GLU A 33 -9.63 18.02 17.65
N ALA A 34 -10.87 18.48 17.49
CA ALA A 34 -11.66 18.21 16.31
C ALA A 34 -11.14 19.06 15.13
N PHE A 35 -10.27 18.49 14.30
CA PHE A 35 -9.60 19.21 13.22
C PHE A 35 -10.33 19.13 11.88
N VAL A 36 -11.35 18.27 11.73
CA VAL A 36 -12.18 18.20 10.54
C VAL A 36 -13.59 18.63 10.88
N ALA A 37 -14.14 19.59 10.14
CA ALA A 37 -15.52 20.03 10.32
C ALA A 37 -16.51 18.86 10.12
N PRO A 38 -17.67 18.87 10.84
CA PRO A 38 -18.74 17.91 10.60
C PRO A 38 -19.10 17.88 9.11
N ASN A 39 -19.16 16.67 8.54
CA ASN A 39 -19.33 16.50 7.10
C ASN A 39 -20.11 15.23 6.77
N ARG A 40 -20.64 15.23 5.56
CA ARG A 40 -21.33 14.10 4.99
C ARG A 40 -20.77 13.79 3.61
N THR A 41 -20.62 12.52 3.31
CA THR A 41 -20.21 12.01 2.00
C THR A 41 -21.24 11.00 1.50
N ASP A 42 -21.80 11.25 0.35
CA ASP A 42 -22.68 10.34 -0.38
C ASP A 42 -21.99 9.95 -1.70
N GLN A 43 -21.96 8.66 -2.02
CA GLN A 43 -21.29 8.17 -3.21
C GLN A 43 -22.11 7.08 -3.88
N ILE A 44 -22.27 7.18 -5.19
CA ILE A 44 -22.84 6.11 -6.02
C ILE A 44 -21.89 5.77 -7.16
N ALA A 45 -21.68 4.49 -7.38
CA ALA A 45 -20.83 4.02 -8.45
C ALA A 45 -21.44 2.88 -9.24
N PHE A 46 -21.10 2.83 -10.53
CA PHE A 46 -21.41 1.73 -11.45
C PHE A 46 -20.10 1.20 -12.00
N PHE A 47 -19.94 -0.12 -12.04
CA PHE A 47 -18.72 -0.75 -12.52
C PHE A 47 -19.01 -1.99 -13.36
N ALA A 48 -18.07 -2.29 -14.25
CA ALA A 48 -18.05 -3.53 -15.00
C ALA A 48 -16.60 -4.02 -15.14
N LEU A 49 -16.42 -5.33 -15.06
CA LEU A 49 -15.18 -6.05 -15.30
C LEU A 49 -15.45 -7.15 -16.29
N GLN A 50 -14.62 -7.29 -17.31
CA GLN A 50 -14.70 -8.40 -18.29
C GLN A 50 -13.32 -8.97 -18.54
N GLU A 51 -13.24 -10.29 -18.52
CA GLU A 51 -12.05 -11.05 -18.82
C GLU A 51 -12.34 -12.01 -19.96
N TYR A 52 -11.40 -12.09 -20.89
CA TYR A 52 -11.38 -13.08 -21.95
C TYR A 52 -10.06 -13.84 -21.94
N ALA A 53 -10.12 -15.16 -21.75
CA ALA A 53 -8.96 -16.03 -21.73
C ALA A 53 -9.06 -17.11 -22.83
N THR A 54 -8.02 -17.22 -23.65
CA THR A 54 -7.95 -18.24 -24.70
C THR A 54 -6.52 -18.68 -24.96
N GLY A 55 -6.27 -20.00 -24.84
CA GLY A 55 -4.91 -20.53 -24.94
C GLY A 55 -3.97 -19.83 -23.93
N PRO A 56 -2.82 -19.33 -24.38
CA PRO A 56 -1.88 -18.63 -23.51
C PRO A 56 -2.23 -17.14 -23.27
N PHE A 57 -3.28 -16.61 -23.88
CA PHE A 57 -3.63 -15.18 -23.83
C PHE A 57 -4.78 -14.92 -22.87
N GLN A 58 -4.65 -13.84 -22.11
CA GLN A 58 -5.69 -13.27 -21.28
C GLN A 58 -5.76 -11.77 -21.52
N VAL A 59 -6.97 -11.25 -21.69
CA VAL A 59 -7.25 -9.82 -21.75
C VAL A 59 -8.31 -9.52 -20.70
N GLU A 60 -8.09 -8.48 -19.92
CA GLU A 60 -9.03 -8.00 -18.92
C GLU A 60 -9.28 -6.51 -19.13
N GLY A 61 -10.55 -6.11 -19.05
CA GLY A 61 -10.95 -4.71 -19.13
C GLY A 61 -11.93 -4.36 -18.01
N SER A 62 -11.76 -3.19 -17.41
CA SER A 62 -12.66 -2.68 -16.39
C SER A 62 -13.00 -1.22 -16.62
N VAL A 63 -14.19 -0.83 -16.20
CA VAL A 63 -14.67 0.57 -16.18
C VAL A 63 -15.44 0.82 -14.90
N ARG A 64 -15.33 2.05 -14.37
CA ARG A 64 -16.09 2.54 -13.23
C ARG A 64 -16.45 4.01 -13.46
N TYR A 65 -17.71 4.32 -13.25
CA TYR A 65 -18.21 5.68 -13.09
C TYR A 65 -18.64 5.87 -11.65
N GLU A 66 -18.31 7.01 -11.08
CA GLU A 66 -18.65 7.35 -9.71
C GLU A 66 -19.06 8.82 -9.60
N ASN A 67 -20.14 9.08 -8.89
CA ASN A 67 -20.54 10.41 -8.47
C ASN A 67 -20.43 10.47 -6.94
N THR A 68 -19.71 11.48 -6.44
CA THR A 68 -19.46 11.72 -5.04
C THR A 68 -19.87 13.13 -4.67
N ASN A 69 -20.77 13.25 -3.69
CA ASN A 69 -21.12 14.53 -3.05
C ASN A 69 -20.47 14.58 -1.67
N VAL A 70 -19.78 15.68 -1.38
CA VAL A 70 -19.15 15.94 -0.07
C VAL A 70 -19.63 17.28 0.43
N GLU A 71 -20.31 17.31 1.59
CA GLU A 71 -20.88 18.52 2.15
C GLU A 71 -20.47 18.76 3.61
N SER A 72 -20.31 20.03 3.98
CA SER A 72 -20.22 20.46 5.36
C SER A 72 -21.21 21.60 5.61
N ASN A 73 -22.29 21.30 6.31
CA ASN A 73 -23.31 22.28 6.65
C ASN A 73 -22.76 23.37 7.58
N THR A 74 -21.79 23.03 8.44
CA THR A 74 -21.15 23.97 9.36
C THR A 74 -20.34 25.04 8.62
N LEU A 75 -19.68 24.63 7.52
CA LEU A 75 -18.90 25.53 6.66
C LEU A 75 -19.76 26.17 5.57
N GLY A 76 -20.94 25.60 5.28
CA GLY A 76 -21.79 26.01 4.16
C GLY A 76 -21.16 25.68 2.81
N ILE A 77 -20.41 24.60 2.71
CA ILE A 77 -19.69 24.14 1.53
C ILE A 77 -20.27 22.79 1.09
N GLU A 78 -20.53 22.68 -0.21
CA GLU A 78 -20.97 21.46 -0.89
C GLU A 78 -20.18 21.32 -2.19
N ARG A 79 -19.62 20.11 -2.43
CA ARG A 79 -18.85 19.80 -3.63
C ARG A 79 -19.35 18.51 -4.25
N ASP A 80 -19.54 18.54 -5.56
CA ASP A 80 -19.93 17.40 -6.38
C ASP A 80 -18.79 17.03 -7.33
N PHE A 81 -18.49 15.73 -7.40
CA PHE A 81 -17.42 15.20 -8.24
C PHE A 81 -17.95 14.04 -9.09
N GLU A 82 -17.59 14.05 -10.36
CA GLU A 82 -17.90 12.97 -11.31
C GLU A 82 -16.62 12.34 -11.82
N THR A 83 -16.33 11.12 -11.44
CA THR A 83 -15.09 10.44 -11.81
C THR A 83 -15.35 9.26 -12.73
N PHE A 84 -14.41 9.08 -13.68
CA PHE A 84 -14.41 7.92 -14.57
C PHE A 84 -13.06 7.23 -14.49
N SER A 85 -13.04 5.92 -14.19
CA SER A 85 -11.86 5.08 -14.11
C SER A 85 -12.01 3.91 -15.06
N GLY A 86 -10.88 3.41 -15.57
CA GLY A 86 -10.84 2.22 -16.40
C GLY A 86 -9.46 1.60 -16.45
N ALA A 87 -9.38 0.32 -16.73
CA ALA A 87 -8.11 -0.39 -16.90
C ALA A 87 -8.22 -1.41 -18.02
N LEU A 88 -7.07 -1.69 -18.65
CA LEU A 88 -6.90 -2.73 -19.66
C LEU A 88 -5.63 -3.50 -19.34
N GLY A 89 -5.78 -4.81 -19.05
CA GLY A 89 -4.71 -5.76 -18.82
C GLY A 89 -4.57 -6.73 -19.99
N PHE A 90 -3.32 -7.03 -20.31
CA PHE A 90 -2.98 -8.09 -21.25
C PHE A 90 -1.92 -8.99 -20.62
N ALA A 91 -2.19 -10.31 -20.58
CA ALA A 91 -1.25 -11.28 -20.06
C ALA A 91 -1.03 -12.42 -21.07
N TYR A 92 0.19 -12.95 -21.05
CA TYR A 92 0.64 -14.03 -21.91
C TYR A 92 1.41 -15.08 -21.10
N ASP A 93 0.97 -16.33 -21.20
CA ASP A 93 1.68 -17.47 -20.63
C ASP A 93 2.82 -17.89 -21.59
N VAL A 94 4.03 -17.39 -21.31
CA VAL A 94 5.26 -17.72 -22.09
C VAL A 94 5.55 -19.22 -22.01
N SER A 95 5.21 -19.81 -20.87
CA SER A 95 5.23 -21.26 -20.64
C SER A 95 4.17 -21.61 -19.59
N PRO A 96 3.89 -22.91 -19.33
CA PRO A 96 2.98 -23.30 -18.25
C PRO A 96 3.39 -22.79 -16.84
N ALA A 97 4.66 -22.39 -16.70
CA ALA A 97 5.22 -21.94 -15.42
C ALA A 97 5.51 -20.44 -15.37
N VAL A 98 5.43 -19.70 -16.48
CA VAL A 98 5.82 -18.28 -16.55
C VAL A 98 4.77 -17.46 -17.28
N ARG A 99 4.28 -16.43 -16.64
CA ARG A 99 3.34 -15.43 -17.18
C ARG A 99 3.98 -14.06 -17.19
N THR A 100 3.78 -13.29 -18.24
CA THR A 100 4.13 -11.88 -18.35
C THR A 100 2.94 -11.06 -18.81
N GLY A 101 2.95 -9.77 -18.59
CA GLY A 101 1.86 -8.90 -19.03
C GLY A 101 2.16 -7.43 -18.90
N ILE A 102 1.18 -6.66 -19.37
CA ILE A 102 1.13 -5.20 -19.27
C ILE A 102 -0.25 -4.80 -18.78
N ASN A 103 -0.30 -3.83 -17.88
CA ASN A 103 -1.51 -3.19 -17.41
C ASN A 103 -1.43 -1.70 -17.74
N LEU A 104 -2.53 -1.16 -18.27
CA LEU A 104 -2.73 0.26 -18.51
C LEU A 104 -3.98 0.68 -17.74
N SER A 105 -3.91 1.79 -17.02
CA SER A 105 -5.03 2.26 -16.23
C SER A 105 -5.19 3.78 -16.35
N ARG A 106 -6.42 4.23 -16.19
CA ARG A 106 -6.78 5.60 -15.85
C ARG A 106 -7.68 5.54 -14.63
N VAL A 107 -7.23 6.11 -13.54
CA VAL A 107 -7.96 6.16 -12.27
C VAL A 107 -8.24 7.63 -11.93
N ALA A 108 -9.43 7.89 -11.39
CA ALA A 108 -9.77 9.20 -10.87
C ALA A 108 -10.46 9.02 -9.51
N ARG A 109 -10.24 9.94 -8.59
CA ARG A 109 -10.90 9.99 -7.29
C ARG A 109 -11.35 11.41 -6.93
N ALA A 110 -12.43 11.53 -6.20
CA ALA A 110 -12.80 12.76 -5.53
C ALA A 110 -11.85 13.05 -4.35
N PRO A 111 -11.61 14.32 -3.98
CA PRO A 111 -10.99 14.67 -2.71
C PRO A 111 -11.79 14.11 -1.52
N ALA A 112 -11.09 13.68 -0.48
CA ALA A 112 -11.71 13.26 0.77
C ALA A 112 -12.19 14.47 1.59
N ALA A 113 -13.16 14.26 2.47
CA ALA A 113 -13.65 15.36 3.34
C ALA A 113 -12.56 15.95 4.23
N GLU A 114 -11.58 15.15 4.63
CA GLU A 114 -10.41 15.58 5.39
C GLU A 114 -9.51 16.49 4.55
N GLU A 115 -9.34 16.21 3.26
CA GLU A 115 -8.55 17.03 2.34
C GLU A 115 -9.23 18.38 2.06
N LEU A 116 -10.57 18.43 2.08
CA LEU A 116 -11.36 19.63 1.84
C LEU A 116 -11.57 20.50 3.09
N PHE A 117 -11.76 19.89 4.27
CA PHE A 117 -12.37 20.55 5.43
C PHE A 117 -11.55 20.48 6.71
N SER A 118 -10.29 20.00 6.66
CA SER A 118 -9.41 20.07 7.82
C SER A 118 -9.09 21.52 8.17
N ASN A 119 -9.11 21.84 9.46
CA ASN A 119 -8.63 23.11 9.99
C ASN A 119 -8.46 23.00 11.51
N GLY A 120 -7.31 22.48 11.94
CA GLY A 120 -7.05 22.31 13.37
C GLY A 120 -5.93 21.33 13.73
N PRO A 121 -5.68 21.14 15.02
CA PRO A 121 -4.62 20.29 15.52
C PRO A 121 -4.96 18.80 15.38
N HIS A 122 -4.12 18.07 14.64
CA HIS A 122 -4.15 16.62 14.53
C HIS A 122 -3.02 16.05 15.40
N ILE A 123 -3.30 15.80 16.66
CA ILE A 123 -2.29 15.40 17.66
C ILE A 123 -1.58 14.09 17.30
N ALA A 124 -2.26 13.16 16.65
CA ALA A 124 -1.66 11.88 16.23
C ALA A 124 -0.52 12.06 15.22
N THR A 125 -0.58 13.07 14.37
CA THR A 125 0.46 13.44 13.40
C THR A 125 1.40 14.52 13.91
N GLN A 126 1.11 15.13 15.07
CA GLN A 126 1.82 16.28 15.62
C GLN A 126 1.84 17.46 14.62
N ALA A 127 0.71 17.74 14.00
CA ALA A 127 0.55 18.73 12.95
C ALA A 127 -0.72 19.56 13.16
N PHE A 128 -0.72 20.81 12.72
CA PHE A 128 -1.93 21.58 12.45
C PHE A 128 -2.26 21.43 10.98
N GLU A 129 -3.36 20.79 10.64
CA GLU A 129 -3.73 20.45 9.26
C GLU A 129 -4.77 21.41 8.71
N ILE A 130 -4.53 21.90 7.48
CA ILE A 130 -5.43 22.82 6.76
C ILE A 130 -5.81 22.19 5.44
N GLY A 131 -7.11 21.96 5.22
CA GLY A 131 -7.70 21.49 3.99
C GLY A 131 -7.89 22.63 2.98
N ASP A 132 -8.14 22.25 1.74
CA ASP A 132 -8.49 23.19 0.67
C ASP A 132 -9.84 22.79 0.02
N PRO A 133 -10.91 23.55 0.22
CA PRO A 133 -12.21 23.24 -0.34
C PRO A 133 -12.28 23.42 -1.87
N ASP A 134 -11.25 24.00 -2.48
CA ASP A 134 -11.19 24.22 -3.94
C ASP A 134 -10.47 23.11 -4.71
N LEU A 135 -10.02 22.03 -4.02
CA LEU A 135 -9.38 20.87 -4.68
C LEU A 135 -10.32 20.25 -5.72
N GLU A 136 -9.73 19.85 -6.84
CA GLU A 136 -10.41 19.13 -7.93
C GLU A 136 -10.16 17.61 -7.84
N GLU A 137 -10.75 16.82 -8.74
CA GLU A 137 -10.52 15.38 -8.79
C GLU A 137 -9.05 15.05 -9.14
N GLU A 138 -8.41 14.21 -8.34
CA GLU A 138 -7.13 13.62 -8.68
C GLU A 138 -7.30 12.56 -9.76
N LYS A 139 -6.44 12.60 -10.79
CA LYS A 139 -6.47 11.67 -11.93
C LYS A 139 -5.07 11.07 -12.13
N ALA A 140 -5.00 9.79 -12.43
CA ALA A 140 -3.73 9.11 -12.71
C ALA A 140 -3.83 8.24 -13.96
N TRP A 141 -2.85 8.35 -14.85
CA TRP A 141 -2.55 7.34 -15.85
C TRP A 141 -1.47 6.41 -15.32
N GLY A 142 -1.69 5.11 -15.41
CA GLY A 142 -0.75 4.08 -14.96
C GLY A 142 -0.36 3.15 -16.11
N ALA A 143 0.93 2.78 -16.14
CA ALA A 143 1.44 1.71 -16.97
C ALA A 143 2.33 0.80 -16.13
N GLU A 144 2.10 -0.50 -16.20
CA GLU A 144 2.86 -1.53 -15.51
C GLU A 144 3.22 -2.65 -16.46
N ILE A 145 4.43 -3.17 -16.33
CA ILE A 145 4.85 -4.43 -16.94
C ILE A 145 5.22 -5.41 -15.83
N PHE A 146 4.85 -6.67 -15.98
CA PHE A 146 5.17 -7.68 -14.99
C PHE A 146 5.60 -9.00 -15.61
N ALA A 147 6.38 -9.77 -14.85
CA ALA A 147 6.65 -11.18 -15.11
C ALA A 147 6.62 -11.95 -13.77
N ARG A 148 5.92 -13.08 -13.74
CA ARG A 148 5.83 -13.95 -12.56
C ARG A 148 5.79 -15.41 -12.97
N GLY A 149 6.28 -16.25 -12.08
CA GLY A 149 6.24 -17.68 -12.37
C GLY A 149 7.22 -18.49 -11.54
N SER A 150 7.57 -19.66 -12.07
CA SER A 150 8.55 -20.55 -11.47
C SER A 150 9.55 -21.08 -12.50
N PHE A 151 10.79 -21.26 -12.04
CA PHE A 151 11.88 -21.83 -12.84
C PHE A 151 12.81 -22.64 -11.94
N ALA A 152 13.08 -23.88 -12.29
CA ALA A 152 13.95 -24.80 -11.54
C ALA A 152 13.58 -24.91 -10.03
N GLY A 153 12.29 -24.88 -9.70
CA GLY A 153 11.78 -24.95 -8.32
C GLY A 153 11.71 -23.60 -7.61
N ALA A 154 12.43 -22.58 -8.08
CA ALA A 154 12.29 -21.22 -7.56
C ALA A 154 11.02 -20.54 -8.09
N SER A 155 10.36 -19.70 -7.29
CA SER A 155 9.30 -18.79 -7.73
C SER A 155 9.78 -17.36 -7.73
N PHE A 156 9.29 -16.57 -8.68
CA PHE A 156 9.62 -15.15 -8.79
C PHE A 156 8.42 -14.32 -9.21
N SER A 157 8.43 -13.05 -8.81
CA SER A 157 7.56 -12.00 -9.29
C SER A 157 8.39 -10.73 -9.46
N ILE A 158 8.24 -10.04 -10.58
CA ILE A 158 8.85 -8.73 -10.82
C ILE A 158 7.83 -7.85 -11.54
N ALA A 159 7.72 -6.60 -11.10
CA ALA A 159 6.91 -5.57 -11.74
C ALA A 159 7.70 -4.27 -11.83
N ALA A 160 7.47 -3.51 -12.90
CA ALA A 160 7.93 -2.14 -13.02
C ALA A 160 6.76 -1.28 -13.48
N TYR A 161 6.59 -0.13 -12.86
CA TYR A 161 5.44 0.73 -13.12
C TYR A 161 5.83 2.19 -13.23
N ARG A 162 4.96 2.95 -13.90
CA ARG A 162 4.99 4.41 -13.91
C ARG A 162 3.57 4.95 -13.90
N ASN A 163 3.33 5.94 -13.03
CA ASN A 163 2.07 6.66 -12.92
C ASN A 163 2.31 8.15 -13.17
N TRP A 164 1.44 8.75 -13.93
CA TRP A 164 1.39 10.19 -14.19
C TRP A 164 0.10 10.71 -13.60
N PHE A 165 0.22 11.60 -12.63
CA PHE A 165 -0.90 12.22 -11.95
C PHE A 165 -1.14 13.61 -12.50
N ASP A 166 -2.38 13.88 -12.83
CA ASP A 166 -2.94 15.21 -12.99
C ASP A 166 -3.65 15.57 -11.69
N ASP A 167 -3.35 16.74 -11.13
CA ASP A 167 -3.97 17.24 -9.90
C ASP A 167 -3.76 16.29 -8.69
N PHE A 168 -2.54 15.80 -8.48
CA PHE A 168 -2.17 14.96 -7.33
C PHE A 168 -2.35 15.72 -6.02
N ILE A 169 -3.14 15.16 -5.09
CA ILE A 169 -3.40 15.77 -3.78
C ILE A 169 -2.38 15.26 -2.76
N TYR A 170 -1.69 16.19 -2.10
CA TYR A 170 -0.69 15.86 -1.10
C TYR A 170 -0.71 16.86 0.06
N LEU A 171 -0.24 16.40 1.23
CA LEU A 171 -0.15 17.20 2.44
C LEU A 171 1.32 17.56 2.69
N ALA A 172 1.65 18.85 2.71
CA ALA A 172 3.01 19.36 2.88
C ALA A 172 3.09 20.44 3.94
N GLN A 173 4.22 20.51 4.64
CA GLN A 173 4.50 21.56 5.60
C GLN A 173 4.79 22.88 4.87
N ASN A 174 4.19 23.99 5.35
CA ASN A 174 4.38 25.33 4.76
C ASN A 174 5.44 26.18 5.48
N GLY A 175 6.01 25.69 6.59
CA GLY A 175 7.02 26.36 7.40
C GLY A 175 6.44 27.30 8.47
N GLU A 176 5.14 27.36 8.63
CA GLU A 176 4.45 28.09 9.68
C GLU A 176 4.19 27.20 10.91
N GLU A 177 3.88 27.81 12.04
CA GLU A 177 3.46 27.14 13.28
C GLU A 177 2.16 27.74 13.77
N GLU A 178 1.22 26.88 14.21
CA GLU A 178 -0.02 27.25 14.88
C GLU A 178 -0.27 26.30 16.05
N ASP A 179 -0.67 26.81 17.19
CA ASP A 179 -0.85 26.07 18.44
C ASP A 179 0.38 25.22 18.85
N GLU A 180 1.60 25.75 18.63
CA GLU A 180 2.88 25.07 18.86
C GLU A 180 3.09 23.81 17.98
N LEU A 181 2.33 23.68 16.90
CA LEU A 181 2.41 22.59 15.93
C LEU A 181 2.83 23.13 14.55
N PRO A 182 3.64 22.38 13.78
CA PRO A 182 3.94 22.73 12.39
C PRO A 182 2.65 22.66 11.55
N VAL A 183 2.47 23.67 10.69
CA VAL A 183 1.31 23.75 9.81
C VAL A 183 1.55 22.94 8.54
N TYR A 184 0.62 22.04 8.26
CA TYR A 184 0.54 21.26 7.03
C TYR A 184 -0.69 21.67 6.23
N VAL A 185 -0.53 21.86 4.92
CA VAL A 185 -1.61 22.26 4.03
C VAL A 185 -1.82 21.21 2.95
N PHE A 186 -3.06 20.93 2.62
CA PHE A 186 -3.39 20.13 1.45
C PHE A 186 -3.18 20.95 0.19
N LEU A 187 -2.41 20.43 -0.73
CA LEU A 187 -2.03 21.06 -2.00
C LEU A 187 -2.35 20.12 -3.15
N GLN A 188 -2.42 20.67 -4.34
CA GLN A 188 -2.69 19.93 -5.55
C GLN A 188 -1.73 20.34 -6.66
N GLN A 189 -1.06 19.38 -7.28
CA GLN A 189 -0.09 19.60 -8.36
C GLN A 189 0.13 18.30 -9.13
N ASP A 190 0.48 18.38 -10.41
CA ASP A 190 0.85 17.21 -11.18
C ASP A 190 2.07 16.50 -10.58
N ALA A 191 2.08 15.17 -10.64
CA ALA A 191 3.15 14.35 -10.09
C ALA A 191 3.46 13.15 -11.00
N THR A 192 4.68 12.64 -10.89
CA THR A 192 5.07 11.39 -11.55
C THR A 192 5.67 10.45 -10.53
N TYR A 193 5.18 9.21 -10.51
CA TYR A 193 5.70 8.10 -9.73
C TYR A 193 6.25 7.03 -10.65
N TYR A 194 7.36 6.40 -10.29
CA TYR A 194 7.82 5.18 -10.93
C TYR A 194 8.54 4.28 -9.93
N GLY A 195 8.46 2.98 -10.16
CA GLY A 195 9.05 2.03 -9.23
C GLY A 195 9.24 0.65 -9.82
N VAL A 196 9.94 -0.17 -9.05
CA VAL A 196 10.21 -1.58 -9.33
C VAL A 196 10.01 -2.37 -8.05
N GLU A 197 9.32 -3.50 -8.17
CA GLU A 197 9.13 -4.48 -7.11
C GLU A 197 9.60 -5.84 -7.61
N ALA A 198 10.31 -6.58 -6.76
CA ALA A 198 10.78 -7.92 -7.08
C ALA A 198 10.71 -8.84 -5.86
N GLU A 199 10.28 -10.07 -6.09
CA GLU A 199 10.23 -11.14 -5.09
C GLU A 199 10.82 -12.41 -5.68
N LEU A 200 11.55 -13.16 -4.84
CA LEU A 200 12.18 -14.42 -5.18
C LEU A 200 12.06 -15.38 -4.00
N ALA A 201 11.63 -16.62 -4.26
CA ALA A 201 11.69 -17.70 -3.29
C ALA A 201 12.38 -18.92 -3.92
N VAL A 202 13.40 -19.46 -3.25
CA VAL A 202 14.24 -20.56 -3.74
C VAL A 202 14.26 -21.67 -2.72
N PRO A 203 13.71 -22.86 -3.00
CA PRO A 203 13.89 -24.04 -2.19
C PRO A 203 15.30 -24.62 -2.41
N PHE A 204 16.25 -24.24 -1.55
CA PHE A 204 17.63 -24.72 -1.65
C PHE A 204 17.77 -26.21 -1.35
N VAL A 205 16.98 -26.71 -0.41
CA VAL A 205 16.91 -28.11 -0.04
C VAL A 205 15.45 -28.48 0.23
N GLU A 206 15.03 -29.61 -0.33
CA GLU A 206 13.72 -30.17 -0.08
C GLU A 206 13.86 -31.70 0.08
N SER A 207 13.63 -32.19 1.29
CA SER A 207 13.65 -33.63 1.61
C SER A 207 12.61 -33.93 2.69
N ASP A 208 12.32 -35.21 2.93
CA ASP A 208 11.34 -35.67 3.92
C ASP A 208 11.67 -35.23 5.36
N THR A 209 12.95 -34.97 5.66
CA THR A 209 13.42 -34.66 7.01
C THR A 209 13.92 -33.24 7.20
N PHE A 210 14.24 -32.55 6.11
CA PHE A 210 14.81 -31.20 6.15
C PHE A 210 14.42 -30.42 4.91
N SER A 211 13.99 -29.17 5.10
CA SER A 211 13.85 -28.20 4.02
C SER A 211 14.54 -26.90 4.37
N LEU A 212 15.07 -26.22 3.34
CA LEU A 212 15.65 -24.89 3.42
C LEU A 212 15.12 -24.04 2.29
N LEU A 213 14.34 -23.01 2.65
CA LEU A 213 13.78 -22.01 1.75
C LEU A 213 14.53 -20.69 1.93
N GLY A 214 14.99 -20.10 0.85
CA GLY A 214 15.48 -18.73 0.81
C GLY A 214 14.45 -17.83 0.15
N GLU A 215 14.25 -16.64 0.71
CA GLU A 215 13.32 -15.62 0.22
C GLU A 215 14.06 -14.29 0.12
N ALA A 216 13.79 -13.51 -0.91
CA ALA A 216 14.28 -12.15 -1.06
C ALA A 216 13.21 -11.27 -1.67
N SER A 217 13.10 -10.02 -1.22
CA SER A 217 12.30 -8.99 -1.86
C SER A 217 13.07 -7.68 -1.97
N ALA A 218 12.74 -6.90 -3.00
CA ALA A 218 13.27 -5.56 -3.23
C ALA A 218 12.12 -4.65 -3.69
N GLU A 219 12.07 -3.45 -3.15
CA GLU A 219 11.11 -2.41 -3.52
C GLU A 219 11.83 -1.07 -3.66
N TYR A 220 11.53 -0.35 -4.73
CA TYR A 220 12.03 0.98 -4.98
C TYR A 220 10.94 1.82 -5.64
N VAL A 221 10.71 3.01 -5.10
CA VAL A 221 9.82 4.00 -5.69
C VAL A 221 10.47 5.38 -5.64
N LYS A 222 10.27 6.15 -6.69
CA LYS A 222 10.59 7.57 -6.74
C LYS A 222 9.36 8.34 -7.20
N ALA A 223 9.16 9.52 -6.61
CA ALA A 223 8.04 10.40 -6.94
C ALA A 223 8.50 11.87 -6.95
N GLU A 224 8.10 12.60 -7.99
CA GLU A 224 8.45 13.98 -8.22
C GLU A 224 7.19 14.78 -8.59
N LEU A 225 7.06 15.98 -8.05
CA LEU A 225 6.04 16.95 -8.42
C LEU A 225 6.44 17.64 -9.75
N ALA A 226 5.51 18.35 -10.40
CA ALA A 226 5.75 18.99 -11.69
C ALA A 226 6.84 20.05 -11.67
N ASP A 227 7.10 20.68 -10.53
CA ASP A 227 8.17 21.65 -10.33
C ASP A 227 9.55 21.01 -10.08
N GLY A 228 9.62 19.67 -10.04
CA GLY A 228 10.81 18.88 -9.77
C GLY A 228 11.11 18.67 -8.29
N SER A 229 10.27 19.16 -7.39
CA SER A 229 10.41 18.86 -5.96
C SER A 229 9.97 17.43 -5.64
N PRO A 230 10.57 16.79 -4.63
CA PRO A 230 10.15 15.45 -4.22
C PRO A 230 8.74 15.45 -3.60
N VAL A 231 7.98 14.38 -3.85
CA VAL A 231 6.72 14.16 -3.15
C VAL A 231 7.00 13.81 -1.68
N PRO A 232 6.21 14.35 -0.74
CA PRO A 232 6.41 14.06 0.69
C PRO A 232 6.30 12.58 1.03
N ARG A 233 7.09 12.12 2.01
CA ARG A 233 6.95 10.81 2.69
C ARG A 233 7.06 9.59 1.76
N ILE A 234 7.88 9.66 0.72
CA ILE A 234 8.20 8.51 -0.15
C ILE A 234 9.14 7.55 0.61
N PRO A 235 8.87 6.23 0.58
CA PRO A 235 9.76 5.25 1.22
C PRO A 235 11.09 5.14 0.46
N PRO A 236 12.22 4.90 1.17
CA PRO A 236 13.50 4.61 0.54
C PRO A 236 13.52 3.21 -0.07
N LEU A 237 14.64 2.86 -0.74
CA LEU A 237 14.90 1.48 -1.15
C LEU A 237 14.74 0.52 0.03
N GLY A 238 13.85 -0.47 -0.12
CA GLY A 238 13.63 -1.57 0.81
C GLY A 238 14.19 -2.87 0.26
N LEU A 239 14.98 -3.60 1.08
CA LEU A 239 15.45 -4.95 0.75
C LEU A 239 15.19 -5.89 1.92
N THR A 240 14.61 -7.06 1.63
CA THR A 240 14.42 -8.11 2.64
C THR A 240 15.03 -9.41 2.15
N GLY A 241 15.74 -10.10 3.02
CA GLY A 241 16.24 -11.44 2.78
C GLY A 241 15.96 -12.35 3.96
N ALA A 242 15.52 -13.59 3.71
CA ALA A 242 15.20 -14.53 4.76
C ALA A 242 15.62 -15.96 4.42
N LEU A 243 15.94 -16.73 5.43
CA LEU A 243 16.15 -18.18 5.35
C LEU A 243 15.22 -18.87 6.34
N THR A 244 14.44 -19.83 5.85
CA THR A 244 13.56 -20.67 6.67
C THR A 244 13.98 -22.12 6.57
N ALA A 245 14.41 -22.70 7.70
CA ALA A 245 14.76 -24.11 7.81
C ALA A 245 13.68 -24.87 8.59
N LYS A 246 13.26 -26.02 8.06
CA LYS A 246 12.32 -26.93 8.76
C LYS A 246 12.97 -28.28 8.98
N THR A 247 12.90 -28.80 10.21
CA THR A 247 13.40 -30.11 10.56
C THR A 247 12.58 -30.72 11.70
N GLY A 248 11.99 -31.86 11.47
CA GLY A 248 11.08 -32.49 12.42
C GLY A 248 9.98 -31.51 12.89
N PRO A 249 9.82 -31.30 14.23
CA PRO A 249 8.83 -30.40 14.76
C PRO A 249 9.23 -28.92 14.77
N PHE A 250 10.42 -28.59 14.31
CA PHE A 250 10.97 -27.23 14.37
C PHE A 250 10.95 -26.53 13.00
N GLU A 251 10.61 -25.25 13.04
CA GLU A 251 10.79 -24.31 11.96
C GLU A 251 11.56 -23.10 12.48
N VAL A 252 12.69 -22.78 11.87
CA VAL A 252 13.57 -21.68 12.26
C VAL A 252 13.67 -20.73 11.10
N ARG A 253 13.42 -19.43 11.33
CA ARG A 253 13.56 -18.36 10.34
C ARG A 253 14.53 -17.30 10.85
N GLY A 254 15.45 -16.91 9.99
CA GLY A 254 16.26 -15.70 10.15
C GLY A 254 15.94 -14.74 9.01
N GLU A 255 15.87 -13.44 9.31
CA GLU A 255 15.48 -12.40 8.36
C GLU A 255 16.34 -11.15 8.56
N VAL A 256 16.72 -10.52 7.45
CA VAL A 256 17.41 -9.24 7.40
C VAL A 256 16.55 -8.28 6.58
N GLN A 257 16.25 -7.11 7.14
CA GLN A 257 15.52 -6.03 6.48
C GLN A 257 16.42 -4.80 6.42
N TYR A 258 16.74 -4.35 5.22
CA TYR A 258 17.49 -3.12 4.97
C TYR A 258 16.54 -2.04 4.48
N PHE A 259 16.63 -0.87 5.07
CA PHE A 259 15.97 0.36 4.65
C PHE A 259 17.06 1.35 4.26
N GLY A 260 17.00 1.84 3.03
CA GLY A 260 17.92 2.84 2.52
C GLY A 260 17.80 4.18 3.23
N GLU A 261 18.74 5.05 2.98
CA GLU A 261 18.59 6.47 3.33
C GLU A 261 17.50 7.11 2.46
N GLN A 262 16.80 8.11 3.03
CA GLN A 262 15.90 8.97 2.29
C GLN A 262 16.31 10.42 2.51
N ASP A 263 17.06 10.94 1.55
CA ASP A 263 17.57 12.32 1.52
C ASP A 263 16.86 13.19 0.46
N ASP A 264 16.12 12.58 -0.46
CA ASP A 264 15.27 13.25 -1.45
C ASP A 264 13.93 13.60 -0.79
N VAL A 265 13.91 14.66 0.02
CA VAL A 265 12.77 15.09 0.83
C VAL A 265 12.39 16.53 0.49
N PRO A 266 11.09 16.90 0.58
CA PRO A 266 10.66 18.27 0.35
C PRO A 266 11.15 19.23 1.44
N ALA A 267 10.96 20.53 1.18
CA ALA A 267 11.27 21.56 2.17
C ALA A 267 10.55 21.28 3.52
N PHE A 268 11.24 21.57 4.62
CA PHE A 268 10.77 21.39 6.02
C PHE A 268 10.60 19.93 6.46
N GLU A 269 10.90 18.93 5.61
CA GLU A 269 11.00 17.55 6.03
C GLU A 269 12.45 17.14 6.30
N SER A 270 12.67 16.27 7.28
CA SER A 270 14.01 15.76 7.63
C SER A 270 14.32 14.49 6.84
N ALA A 271 15.57 14.36 6.41
CA ALA A 271 16.10 13.13 5.86
C ALA A 271 16.17 12.02 6.93
N THR A 272 16.19 10.77 6.49
CA THR A 272 16.38 9.62 7.38
C THR A 272 17.57 8.78 6.94
N ASP A 273 18.40 8.36 7.90
CA ASP A 273 19.54 7.49 7.67
C ASP A 273 19.10 6.07 7.30
N ALA A 274 19.97 5.37 6.57
CA ALA A 274 19.78 3.94 6.32
C ALA A 274 19.96 3.11 7.59
N PHE A 275 19.16 2.05 7.74
CA PHE A 275 19.29 1.12 8.86
C PHE A 275 18.95 -0.32 8.45
N THR A 276 19.37 -1.28 9.29
CA THR A 276 19.14 -2.70 9.05
C THR A 276 18.61 -3.38 10.31
N PHE A 277 17.48 -4.05 10.18
CA PHE A 277 16.95 -4.93 11.21
C PHE A 277 17.30 -6.38 10.91
N VAL A 278 17.63 -7.12 11.96
CA VAL A 278 17.78 -8.58 11.93
C VAL A 278 16.78 -9.18 12.89
N ASN A 279 15.98 -10.11 12.36
CA ASN A 279 14.89 -10.77 13.07
C ASN A 279 15.14 -12.28 13.07
N ALA A 280 14.66 -12.98 14.11
CA ALA A 280 14.67 -14.44 14.14
C ALA A 280 13.43 -14.99 14.82
N SER A 281 13.00 -16.17 14.38
CA SER A 281 11.91 -16.88 15.03
C SER A 281 12.13 -18.38 15.04
N VAL A 282 11.54 -19.05 16.03
CA VAL A 282 11.50 -20.49 16.15
C VAL A 282 10.07 -20.91 16.46
N ALA A 283 9.48 -21.71 15.58
CA ALA A 283 8.21 -22.38 15.84
C ALA A 283 8.48 -23.85 16.18
N TRP A 284 7.81 -24.33 17.23
CA TRP A 284 7.88 -25.71 17.70
C TRP A 284 6.48 -26.32 17.75
N ARG A 285 6.32 -27.49 17.10
CA ARG A 285 5.10 -28.30 17.11
C ARG A 285 5.33 -29.54 17.96
N PRO A 286 5.01 -29.49 19.28
CA PRO A 286 5.39 -30.54 20.24
C PRO A 286 4.64 -31.86 20.04
N LEU A 287 3.47 -31.87 19.42
CA LEU A 287 2.63 -33.05 19.27
C LEU A 287 3.00 -33.77 17.96
N ARG A 288 3.57 -34.97 18.08
CA ARG A 288 3.96 -35.80 16.92
C ARG A 288 2.73 -36.17 16.07
N GLY A 289 2.80 -35.84 14.78
CA GLY A 289 1.72 -36.14 13.81
C GLY A 289 0.46 -35.29 13.99
N ASN A 290 0.52 -34.22 14.76
CA ASN A 290 -0.59 -33.30 14.98
C ASN A 290 -0.07 -31.88 15.18
N ASP A 291 -0.49 -30.98 14.31
CA ASP A 291 -0.09 -29.56 14.32
C ASP A 291 -1.05 -28.66 15.12
N ASN A 292 -1.93 -29.26 15.93
CA ASN A 292 -2.92 -28.52 16.71
C ASN A 292 -2.31 -27.64 17.79
N VAL A 293 -1.04 -27.85 18.15
CA VAL A 293 -0.30 -27.00 19.09
C VAL A 293 0.97 -26.50 18.43
N THR A 294 1.11 -25.18 18.33
CA THR A 294 2.35 -24.52 17.88
C THR A 294 2.79 -23.50 18.92
N LEU A 295 4.02 -23.61 19.38
CA LEU A 295 4.67 -22.62 20.22
C LEU A 295 5.62 -21.80 19.34
N LEU A 296 5.54 -20.48 19.40
CA LEU A 296 6.36 -19.55 18.63
C LEU A 296 7.14 -18.63 19.59
N ALA A 297 8.44 -18.59 19.44
CA ALA A 297 9.29 -17.56 20.03
C ALA A 297 9.86 -16.70 18.88
N LYS A 298 9.80 -15.37 19.03
CA LYS A 298 10.25 -14.41 18.03
C LYS A 298 11.05 -13.31 18.70
N VAL A 299 12.14 -12.90 18.05
CA VAL A 299 12.92 -11.72 18.40
C VAL A 299 12.97 -10.82 17.18
N ASP A 300 12.45 -9.62 17.32
CA ASP A 300 12.56 -8.56 16.32
C ASP A 300 13.67 -7.59 16.71
N ASN A 301 14.36 -7.06 15.71
CA ASN A 301 15.45 -6.11 15.90
C ASN A 301 16.49 -6.59 16.94
N ILE A 302 17.11 -7.75 16.68
CA ILE A 302 18.05 -8.45 17.59
C ILE A 302 19.16 -7.52 18.10
N PHE A 303 19.64 -6.62 17.26
CA PHE A 303 20.76 -5.73 17.57
C PHE A 303 20.36 -4.40 18.22
N ASP A 304 19.04 -4.20 18.43
CA ASP A 304 18.49 -2.98 19.04
C ASP A 304 18.86 -1.69 18.27
N VAL A 305 18.82 -1.78 16.95
CA VAL A 305 19.15 -0.66 16.05
C VAL A 305 18.02 0.37 16.13
N GLU A 306 18.35 1.65 16.27
CA GLU A 306 17.38 2.73 16.09
C GLU A 306 17.11 2.93 14.59
N GLY A 307 15.88 2.78 14.17
CA GLY A 307 15.41 3.04 12.81
C GLY A 307 14.29 4.07 12.81
N ARG A 308 14.25 4.92 11.80
CA ARG A 308 13.21 5.94 11.61
C ARG A 308 12.54 5.75 10.27
N ARG A 309 11.20 5.59 10.28
CA ARG A 309 10.45 5.36 9.05
C ARG A 309 10.26 6.67 8.29
N ALA A 310 10.89 6.81 7.13
CA ALA A 310 10.80 8.01 6.29
C ALA A 310 9.36 8.45 5.97
N THR A 311 8.42 7.51 5.86
CA THR A 311 7.00 7.78 5.56
C THR A 311 6.18 8.23 6.77
N SER A 312 6.76 8.28 7.98
CA SER A 312 6.04 8.66 9.21
C SER A 312 6.04 10.17 9.41
N PHE A 313 4.90 10.75 9.76
CA PHE A 313 4.81 12.14 10.23
C PHE A 313 5.60 12.38 11.53
N THR A 314 5.69 11.37 12.37
CA THR A 314 6.35 11.46 13.69
C THR A 314 7.78 10.91 13.66
N ARG A 315 8.41 10.77 12.50
CA ARG A 315 9.75 10.17 12.36
C ARG A 315 10.83 10.88 13.19
N ASP A 316 10.70 12.19 13.40
CA ASP A 316 11.67 12.96 14.17
C ASP A 316 11.55 12.74 15.69
N PHE A 317 10.40 12.26 16.15
CA PHE A 317 10.07 12.10 17.56
C PHE A 317 10.01 10.63 17.98
N ILE A 318 9.46 9.76 17.10
CA ILE A 318 9.15 8.37 17.43
C ILE A 318 9.94 7.43 16.52
N PRO A 319 11.01 6.80 17.00
CA PRO A 319 11.70 5.75 16.26
C PRO A 319 10.83 4.48 16.14
N MET A 320 11.18 3.61 15.23
CA MET A 320 10.61 2.26 15.18
C MET A 320 10.94 1.47 16.45
N ALA A 321 10.17 0.42 16.71
CA ALA A 321 10.36 -0.39 17.92
C ALA A 321 11.80 -0.95 18.01
N GLY A 322 12.43 -0.79 19.15
CA GLY A 322 13.68 -1.43 19.50
C GLY A 322 13.54 -2.95 19.61
N ARG A 323 14.52 -3.61 20.19
CA ARG A 323 14.48 -5.07 20.35
C ARG A 323 13.22 -5.52 21.07
N ASN A 324 12.46 -6.41 20.43
CA ASN A 324 11.24 -6.98 20.99
C ASN A 324 11.31 -8.51 21.03
N LEU A 325 10.96 -9.08 22.19
CA LEU A 325 10.87 -10.52 22.41
C LEU A 325 9.41 -10.91 22.61
N SER A 326 8.91 -11.81 21.80
CA SER A 326 7.54 -12.31 21.91
C SER A 326 7.49 -13.84 21.98
N VAL A 327 6.55 -14.36 22.77
CA VAL A 327 6.25 -15.80 22.85
C VAL A 327 4.74 -15.97 22.72
N SER A 328 4.31 -16.87 21.84
CA SER A 328 2.90 -17.17 21.64
C SER A 328 2.64 -18.66 21.52
N ALA A 329 1.42 -19.08 21.87
CA ALA A 329 0.93 -20.43 21.69
C ALA A 329 -0.37 -20.41 20.88
N ARG A 330 -0.40 -21.20 19.79
CA ARG A 330 -1.58 -21.41 18.96
C ARG A 330 -2.16 -22.80 19.21
N PHE A 331 -3.45 -22.85 19.43
CA PHE A 331 -4.23 -24.08 19.55
C PHE A 331 -5.29 -24.12 18.45
N SER A 332 -5.37 -25.24 17.73
CA SER A 332 -6.42 -25.52 16.74
C SER A 332 -7.27 -26.70 17.23
N PHE A 333 -8.59 -26.60 17.13
CA PHE A 333 -9.55 -27.61 17.63
C PHE A 333 -10.30 -28.24 16.46
#